data_d8f1bf56fa781a4bca0f2890e2e6af3c
#
_entry.id   d8f1bf56fa781a4bca0f2890e2e6af3c
#
_cell.length_a   1.000
_cell.length_b   1.000
_cell.length_c   1.000
_cell.angle_alpha   90.00
_cell.angle_beta   90.00
_cell.angle_gamma   90.00
#
_symmetry.space_group_name_H-M   'P 1'
#
loop_
_entity.id
_entity.type
_entity.pdbx_description
1 polymer ?
#
loop_
_entity_poly.entity_id
_entity_poly.type
_entity_poly.pdbx_seq_one_letter_code
_entity_poly.pdbx_strand_id
1 'polypeptide(L)'
;SLAATLAVIVLFRFISTILAVGCGMPYGIFVPVLATGAGLGALLCVWFESMGLDAAMSDYIIIVTMAAYFTTVVRAPITGLVMVFEFTGQFENLLPALLGVGIGFIVGELFRTQSVFEKCLEFIVRERNLKTGAEKRSVTIEVEEGSYAEGRSIRSVLWPAGGMVTEVTARDGSRFVPGGSTMLNAGDKITFECVAVSEEELKNYLSEIVSAPR
;
A
#
# COMPACT_ATOMS: atom_id res chain seq x y z
N SER A 1 0.67 3.09 -39.44
CA SER A 1 0.39 4.50 -39.04
C SER A 1 1.08 4.78 -37.71
N LEU A 2 1.48 6.02 -37.48
CA LEU A 2 2.18 6.46 -36.25
C LEU A 2 1.41 6.03 -34.99
N ALA A 3 0.08 6.20 -34.99
CA ALA A 3 -0.80 5.78 -33.91
C ALA A 3 -0.68 4.28 -33.56
N ALA A 4 -0.63 3.42 -34.58
CA ALA A 4 -0.50 1.98 -34.35
C ALA A 4 0.85 1.62 -33.74
N THR A 5 1.92 2.26 -34.18
CA THR A 5 3.26 2.06 -33.61
C THR A 5 3.32 2.52 -32.15
N LEU A 6 2.79 3.70 -31.82
CA LEU A 6 2.70 4.21 -30.45
C LEU A 6 1.83 3.29 -29.58
N ALA A 7 0.70 2.81 -30.06
CA ALA A 7 -0.15 1.88 -29.33
C ALA A 7 0.58 0.57 -28.97
N VAL A 8 1.34 0.01 -29.92
CA VAL A 8 2.14 -1.20 -29.66
C VAL A 8 3.24 -0.93 -28.62
N ILE A 9 3.92 0.22 -28.71
CA ILE A 9 4.97 0.59 -27.75
C ILE A 9 4.37 0.74 -26.34
N VAL A 10 3.24 1.44 -26.21
CA VAL A 10 2.56 1.64 -24.91
C VAL A 10 2.10 0.31 -24.32
N LEU A 11 1.48 -0.55 -25.14
CA LEU A 11 1.05 -1.87 -24.71
C LEU A 11 2.21 -2.75 -24.26
N PHE A 12 3.30 -2.76 -25.04
CA PHE A 12 4.53 -3.48 -24.68
C PHE A 12 5.13 -2.97 -23.37
N ARG A 13 5.21 -1.66 -23.18
CA ARG A 13 5.69 -1.02 -21.96
C ARG A 13 4.79 -1.40 -20.75
N PHE A 14 3.50 -1.34 -20.91
CA PHE A 14 2.54 -1.69 -19.87
C PHE A 14 2.69 -3.16 -19.43
N ILE A 15 2.72 -4.09 -20.39
CA ILE A 15 2.93 -5.52 -20.12
C ILE A 15 4.29 -5.75 -19.46
N SER A 16 5.37 -5.14 -19.96
CA SER A 16 6.71 -5.28 -19.40
C SER A 16 6.78 -4.77 -17.96
N THR A 17 6.09 -3.68 -17.65
CA THR A 17 6.02 -3.14 -16.27
C THR A 17 5.29 -4.11 -15.33
N ILE A 18 4.17 -4.68 -15.76
CA ILE A 18 3.42 -5.68 -14.97
C ILE A 18 4.29 -6.92 -14.72
N LEU A 19 4.96 -7.44 -15.73
CA LEU A 19 5.84 -8.61 -15.61
C LEU A 19 7.01 -8.33 -14.67
N ALA A 20 7.66 -7.18 -14.78
CA ALA A 20 8.78 -6.80 -13.93
C ALA A 20 8.38 -6.69 -12.45
N VAL A 21 7.22 -6.08 -12.17
CA VAL A 21 6.67 -6.00 -10.81
C VAL A 21 6.29 -7.38 -10.29
N GLY A 22 5.66 -8.23 -11.13
CA GLY A 22 5.23 -9.57 -10.77
C GLY A 22 6.39 -10.55 -10.51
N CYS A 23 7.56 -10.33 -11.12
CA CYS A 23 8.77 -11.14 -10.87
C CYS A 23 9.48 -10.83 -9.54
N GLY A 24 9.00 -9.84 -8.76
CA GLY A 24 9.62 -9.47 -7.49
C GLY A 24 11.02 -8.86 -7.60
N MET A 25 11.41 -8.41 -8.79
CA MET A 25 12.71 -7.74 -8.97
C MET A 25 12.72 -6.39 -8.24
N PRO A 26 13.86 -5.99 -7.64
CA PRO A 26 14.06 -4.65 -7.12
C PRO A 26 14.13 -3.66 -8.29
N TYR A 27 12.97 -3.24 -8.75
CA TYR A 27 12.79 -2.46 -9.95
C TYR A 27 12.22 -1.08 -9.62
N GLY A 28 12.81 -0.04 -10.20
CA GLY A 28 12.31 1.32 -10.05
C GLY A 28 10.99 1.50 -10.80
N ILE A 29 9.87 1.57 -10.09
CA ILE A 29 8.52 1.67 -10.67
C ILE A 29 8.27 3.04 -11.30
N PHE A 30 8.91 4.11 -10.81
CA PHE A 30 8.59 5.49 -11.19
C PHE A 30 8.80 5.78 -12.67
N VAL A 31 10.00 5.49 -13.19
CA VAL A 31 10.34 5.78 -14.59
C VAL A 31 9.46 5.01 -15.59
N PRO A 32 9.21 3.70 -15.44
CA PRO A 32 8.30 2.97 -16.30
C PRO A 32 6.86 3.50 -16.29
N VAL A 33 6.36 3.90 -15.11
CA VAL A 33 5.01 4.48 -14.98
C VAL A 33 4.94 5.82 -15.70
N LEU A 34 5.91 6.71 -15.49
CA LEU A 34 5.99 7.99 -16.20
C LEU A 34 6.09 7.80 -17.71
N ALA A 35 6.96 6.88 -18.18
CA ALA A 35 7.12 6.59 -19.60
C ALA A 35 5.84 6.04 -20.25
N THR A 36 5.08 5.21 -19.52
CA THR A 36 3.78 4.72 -19.97
C THR A 36 2.77 5.86 -20.07
N GLY A 37 2.72 6.75 -19.07
CA GLY A 37 1.89 7.95 -19.07
C GLY A 37 2.20 8.90 -20.22
N ALA A 38 3.50 9.14 -20.50
CA ALA A 38 3.93 9.95 -21.63
C ALA A 38 3.53 9.32 -22.98
N GLY A 39 3.67 7.99 -23.10
CA GLY A 39 3.24 7.27 -24.30
C GLY A 39 1.74 7.34 -24.53
N LEU A 40 0.93 7.24 -23.48
CA LEU A 40 -0.53 7.46 -23.54
C LEU A 40 -0.85 8.90 -23.96
N GLY A 41 -0.11 9.89 -23.43
CA GLY A 41 -0.23 11.29 -23.83
C GLY A 41 0.06 11.49 -25.32
N ALA A 42 1.13 10.88 -25.84
CA ALA A 42 1.46 10.93 -27.25
C ALA A 42 0.38 10.30 -28.15
N LEU A 43 -0.23 9.20 -27.70
CA LEU A 43 -1.40 8.62 -28.40
C LEU A 43 -2.59 9.57 -28.44
N LEU A 44 -2.89 10.23 -27.31
CA LEU A 44 -3.95 11.23 -27.24
C LEU A 44 -3.67 12.43 -28.15
N CYS A 45 -2.40 12.88 -28.25
CA CYS A 45 -2.01 13.94 -29.17
C CYS A 45 -2.37 13.58 -30.62
N VAL A 46 -1.95 12.40 -31.10
CA VAL A 46 -2.25 11.94 -32.47
C VAL A 46 -3.77 11.89 -32.71
N TRP A 47 -4.55 11.50 -31.71
CA TRP A 47 -6.00 11.47 -31.81
C TRP A 47 -6.60 12.88 -31.86
N PHE A 48 -6.17 13.80 -30.98
CA PHE A 48 -6.66 15.18 -30.93
C PHE A 48 -6.21 15.99 -32.17
N GLU A 49 -5.00 15.79 -32.69
CA GLU A 49 -4.54 16.39 -33.92
C GLU A 49 -5.42 15.99 -35.12
N SER A 50 -5.89 14.72 -35.13
CA SER A 50 -6.85 14.29 -36.16
C SER A 50 -8.22 14.98 -36.08
N MET A 51 -8.55 15.56 -34.91
CA MET A 51 -9.75 16.36 -34.65
C MET A 51 -9.51 17.87 -34.88
N GLY A 52 -8.30 18.28 -35.27
CA GLY A 52 -7.96 19.67 -35.59
C GLY A 52 -7.33 20.46 -34.44
N LEU A 53 -6.82 19.79 -33.38
CA LEU A 53 -6.07 20.46 -32.33
C LEU A 53 -4.70 20.89 -32.86
N ASP A 54 -4.25 22.06 -32.41
CA ASP A 54 -2.92 22.57 -32.75
C ASP A 54 -1.81 21.71 -32.15
N ALA A 55 -0.83 21.33 -32.94
CA ALA A 55 0.34 20.56 -32.49
C ALA A 55 1.14 21.27 -31.37
N ALA A 56 1.05 22.58 -31.24
CA ALA A 56 1.64 23.34 -30.15
C ALA A 56 1.12 22.93 -28.75
N MET A 57 -0.06 22.28 -28.65
CA MET A 57 -0.66 21.81 -27.40
C MET A 57 -0.17 20.40 -27.01
N SER A 58 0.54 19.71 -27.89
CA SER A 58 0.94 18.31 -27.70
C SER A 58 1.80 18.10 -26.43
N ASP A 59 2.74 19.01 -26.17
CA ASP A 59 3.62 18.92 -25.00
C ASP A 59 2.82 18.99 -23.69
N TYR A 60 1.83 19.89 -23.60
CA TYR A 60 0.96 20.02 -22.43
C TYR A 60 0.10 18.78 -22.21
N ILE A 61 -0.43 18.20 -23.29
CA ILE A 61 -1.24 16.96 -23.20
C ILE A 61 -0.39 15.81 -22.67
N ILE A 62 0.84 15.66 -23.17
CA ILE A 62 1.77 14.62 -22.71
C ILE A 62 2.06 14.81 -21.21
N ILE A 63 2.38 16.04 -20.78
CA ILE A 63 2.70 16.35 -19.39
C ILE A 63 1.50 16.09 -18.46
N VAL A 64 0.32 16.55 -18.83
CA VAL A 64 -0.93 16.32 -18.06
C VAL A 64 -1.20 14.82 -17.92
N THR A 65 -1.11 14.08 -19.03
CA THR A 65 -1.39 12.64 -19.04
C THR A 65 -0.34 11.85 -18.24
N MET A 66 0.93 12.22 -18.37
CA MET A 66 2.02 11.61 -17.59
C MET A 66 1.84 11.81 -16.10
N ALA A 67 1.50 13.03 -15.66
CA ALA A 67 1.26 13.37 -14.28
C ALA A 67 0.00 12.68 -13.73
N ALA A 68 -1.09 12.67 -14.49
CA ALA A 68 -2.34 12.03 -14.12
C ALA A 68 -2.16 10.51 -13.96
N TYR A 69 -1.54 9.86 -14.93
CA TYR A 69 -1.29 8.42 -14.89
C TYR A 69 -0.41 8.02 -13.70
N PHE A 70 0.70 8.74 -13.48
CA PHE A 70 1.57 8.49 -12.34
C PHE A 70 0.82 8.62 -11.02
N THR A 71 0.09 9.71 -10.83
CA THR A 71 -0.65 9.98 -9.59
C THR A 71 -1.73 8.92 -9.34
N THR A 72 -2.43 8.47 -10.37
CA THR A 72 -3.45 7.43 -10.25
C THR A 72 -2.85 6.07 -9.83
N VAL A 73 -1.69 5.69 -10.41
CA VAL A 73 -1.06 4.38 -10.17
C VAL A 73 -0.30 4.35 -8.85
N VAL A 74 0.46 5.40 -8.56
CA VAL A 74 1.36 5.46 -7.38
C VAL A 74 0.65 6.01 -6.14
N ARG A 75 -0.41 6.80 -6.31
CA ARG A 75 -1.17 7.49 -5.24
C ARG A 75 -0.31 8.50 -4.46
N ALA A 76 0.68 9.06 -5.11
CA ALA A 76 1.60 10.04 -4.54
C ALA A 76 1.59 11.36 -5.37
N PRO A 77 0.61 12.25 -5.14
CA PRO A 77 0.41 13.45 -5.96
C PRO A 77 1.61 14.40 -5.93
N ILE A 78 2.18 14.66 -4.76
CA ILE A 78 3.34 15.55 -4.61
C ILE A 78 4.57 14.97 -5.33
N THR A 79 4.82 13.67 -5.17
CA THR A 79 5.91 12.98 -5.86
C THR A 79 5.72 13.04 -7.38
N GLY A 80 4.49 12.85 -7.87
CA GLY A 80 4.17 12.96 -9.29
C GLY A 80 4.50 14.34 -9.84
N LEU A 81 4.13 15.41 -9.14
CA LEU A 81 4.43 16.78 -9.55
C LEU A 81 5.93 17.04 -9.62
N VAL A 82 6.67 16.67 -8.57
CA VAL A 82 8.12 16.86 -8.50
C VAL A 82 8.84 16.07 -9.59
N MET A 83 8.46 14.80 -9.80
CA MET A 83 9.06 13.94 -10.82
C MET A 83 8.84 14.50 -12.24
N VAL A 84 7.62 14.94 -12.56
CA VAL A 84 7.33 15.54 -13.86
C VAL A 84 8.14 16.82 -14.06
N PHE A 85 8.23 17.67 -13.03
CA PHE A 85 9.05 18.87 -13.05
C PHE A 85 10.55 18.54 -13.29
N GLU A 86 11.08 17.56 -12.59
CA GLU A 86 12.49 17.15 -12.70
C GLU A 86 12.81 16.62 -14.11
N PHE A 87 11.91 15.82 -14.69
CA PHE A 87 12.09 15.29 -16.04
C PHE A 87 11.92 16.33 -17.15
N THR A 88 11.05 17.33 -16.96
CA THR A 88 10.84 18.37 -17.98
C THR A 88 11.81 19.55 -17.85
N GLY A 89 12.31 19.82 -16.64
CA GLY A 89 13.25 20.90 -16.35
C GLY A 89 12.70 22.31 -16.57
N GLN A 90 11.39 22.48 -16.77
CA GLN A 90 10.75 23.75 -17.14
C GLN A 90 9.64 24.12 -16.16
N PHE A 91 9.72 25.31 -15.57
CA PHE A 91 8.69 25.81 -14.64
C PHE A 91 7.34 26.06 -15.33
N GLU A 92 7.33 26.32 -16.63
CA GLU A 92 6.11 26.53 -17.42
C GLU A 92 5.21 25.28 -17.42
N ASN A 93 5.81 24.10 -17.26
CA ASN A 93 5.10 22.83 -17.21
C ASN A 93 4.49 22.51 -15.85
N LEU A 94 4.76 23.31 -14.83
CA LEU A 94 4.27 23.09 -13.47
C LEU A 94 2.74 23.16 -13.37
N LEU A 95 2.13 24.14 -14.05
CA LEU A 95 0.67 24.30 -14.04
C LEU A 95 -0.04 23.15 -14.78
N PRO A 96 0.34 22.76 -16.00
CA PRO A 96 -0.18 21.55 -16.64
C PRO A 96 0.02 20.28 -15.80
N ALA A 97 1.20 20.09 -15.20
CA ALA A 97 1.47 18.95 -14.32
C ALA A 97 0.56 18.93 -13.10
N LEU A 98 0.32 20.10 -12.47
CA LEU A 98 -0.58 20.22 -11.33
C LEU A 98 -2.03 19.85 -11.68
N LEU A 99 -2.50 20.28 -12.85
CA LEU A 99 -3.81 19.87 -13.36
C LEU A 99 -3.88 18.34 -13.57
N GLY A 100 -2.85 17.76 -14.18
CA GLY A 100 -2.75 16.31 -14.37
C GLY A 100 -2.77 15.55 -13.04
N VAL A 101 -1.98 15.99 -12.06
CA VAL A 101 -1.95 15.43 -10.71
C VAL A 101 -3.33 15.51 -10.05
N GLY A 102 -4.01 16.65 -10.14
CA GLY A 102 -5.36 16.85 -9.58
C GLY A 102 -6.37 15.89 -10.20
N ILE A 103 -6.39 15.80 -11.53
CA ILE A 103 -7.26 14.87 -12.26
C ILE A 103 -6.96 13.42 -11.88
N GLY A 104 -5.68 13.01 -11.89
CA GLY A 104 -5.26 11.67 -11.53
C GLY A 104 -5.62 11.29 -10.10
N PHE A 105 -5.52 12.23 -9.15
CA PHE A 105 -5.93 12.02 -7.78
C PHE A 105 -7.44 11.81 -7.63
N ILE A 106 -8.24 12.67 -8.26
CA ILE A 106 -9.71 12.56 -8.23
C ILE A 106 -10.18 11.26 -8.88
N VAL A 107 -9.63 10.91 -10.04
CA VAL A 107 -9.96 9.65 -10.73
C VAL A 107 -9.59 8.45 -9.86
N GLY A 108 -8.38 8.43 -9.29
CA GLY A 108 -7.94 7.38 -8.41
C GLY A 108 -8.85 7.22 -7.18
N GLU A 109 -9.31 8.33 -6.58
CA GLU A 109 -10.22 8.31 -5.44
C GLU A 109 -11.62 7.80 -5.82
N LEU A 110 -12.13 8.24 -6.96
CA LEU A 110 -13.44 7.82 -7.47
C LEU A 110 -13.52 6.30 -7.72
N PHE A 111 -12.46 5.73 -8.26
CA PHE A 111 -12.36 4.28 -8.50
C PHE A 111 -11.83 3.49 -7.28
N ARG A 112 -11.52 4.16 -6.16
CA ARG A 112 -10.95 3.54 -4.96
C ARG A 112 -9.78 2.63 -5.26
N THR A 113 -8.93 3.03 -6.20
CA THR A 113 -7.76 2.24 -6.58
C THR A 113 -6.77 2.18 -5.42
N GLN A 114 -6.21 1.01 -5.15
CA GLN A 114 -5.11 0.87 -4.20
C GLN A 114 -3.79 1.27 -4.85
N SER A 115 -2.87 1.81 -4.06
CA SER A 115 -1.53 2.11 -4.53
C SER A 115 -0.81 0.84 -5.02
N VAL A 116 -0.02 0.96 -6.08
CA VAL A 116 0.83 -0.15 -6.55
C VAL A 116 1.75 -0.66 -5.44
N PHE A 117 2.20 0.21 -4.53
CA PHE A 117 3.04 -0.18 -3.39
C PHE A 117 2.30 -1.03 -2.36
N GLU A 118 1.04 -0.71 -2.06
CA GLU A 118 0.20 -1.53 -1.16
C GLU A 118 0.05 -2.94 -1.73
N LYS A 119 -0.23 -3.04 -3.03
CA LYS A 119 -0.34 -4.35 -3.71
C LYS A 119 0.97 -5.13 -3.72
N CYS A 120 2.08 -4.46 -3.98
CA CYS A 120 3.40 -5.10 -3.93
C CYS A 120 3.72 -5.59 -2.51
N LEU A 121 3.41 -4.79 -1.49
CA LEU A 121 3.64 -5.16 -0.10
C LEU A 121 2.78 -6.37 0.29
N GLU A 122 1.49 -6.36 -0.03
CA GLU A 122 0.59 -7.51 0.19
C GLU A 122 1.13 -8.79 -0.47
N PHE A 123 1.63 -8.67 -1.70
CA PHE A 123 2.20 -9.80 -2.43
C PHE A 123 3.46 -10.34 -1.75
N ILE A 124 4.40 -9.47 -1.37
CA ILE A 124 5.65 -9.84 -0.69
C ILE A 124 5.37 -10.51 0.66
N VAL A 125 4.45 -9.93 1.45
CA VAL A 125 4.06 -10.50 2.75
C VAL A 125 3.41 -11.87 2.56
N ARG A 126 2.50 -12.00 1.59
CA ARG A 126 1.85 -13.27 1.26
C ARG A 126 2.85 -14.34 0.82
N GLU A 127 3.79 -14.00 -0.06
CA GLU A 127 4.83 -14.92 -0.52
C GLU A 127 5.75 -15.35 0.62
N ARG A 128 6.13 -14.42 1.49
CA ARG A 128 6.93 -14.73 2.68
C ARG A 128 6.19 -15.70 3.61
N ASN A 129 4.91 -15.45 3.88
CA ASN A 129 4.10 -16.31 4.73
C ASN A 129 3.95 -17.72 4.14
N LEU A 130 3.78 -17.84 2.81
CA LEU A 130 3.72 -19.13 2.14
C LEU A 130 5.05 -19.88 2.22
N LYS A 131 6.19 -19.19 2.07
CA LYS A 131 7.53 -19.81 2.15
C LYS A 131 7.90 -20.24 3.57
N THR A 132 7.45 -19.51 4.58
CA THR A 132 7.74 -19.82 6.00
C THR A 132 6.71 -20.76 6.61
N GLY A 133 5.62 -21.09 5.92
CA GLY A 133 4.50 -21.85 6.48
C GLY A 133 3.77 -21.08 7.60
N ALA A 134 3.97 -19.76 7.67
CA ALA A 134 3.35 -18.92 8.68
C ALA A 134 1.89 -18.67 8.31
N GLU A 135 0.99 -19.15 9.16
CA GLU A 135 -0.45 -18.97 9.03
C GLU A 135 -0.96 -17.98 10.09
N LYS A 136 -2.13 -17.40 9.81
CA LYS A 136 -2.84 -16.60 10.81
C LYS A 136 -3.30 -17.52 11.93
N ARG A 137 -2.73 -17.33 13.10
CA ARG A 137 -3.02 -18.11 14.30
C ARG A 137 -3.65 -17.24 15.36
N SER A 138 -4.57 -17.83 16.11
CA SER A 138 -5.28 -17.18 17.22
C SER A 138 -5.01 -17.97 18.48
N VAL A 139 -4.54 -17.29 19.50
CA VAL A 139 -4.25 -17.87 20.80
C VAL A 139 -5.02 -17.10 21.86
N THR A 140 -5.74 -17.81 22.71
CA THR A 140 -6.42 -17.24 23.87
C THR A 140 -5.61 -17.55 25.12
N ILE A 141 -5.27 -16.52 25.88
CA ILE A 141 -4.49 -16.59 27.10
C ILE A 141 -5.16 -15.75 28.18
N GLU A 142 -4.94 -16.12 29.44
CA GLU A 142 -5.46 -15.40 30.59
C GLU A 142 -4.37 -14.53 31.21
N VAL A 143 -4.73 -13.33 31.62
CA VAL A 143 -3.82 -12.38 32.29
C VAL A 143 -3.69 -12.81 33.75
N GLU A 144 -2.54 -13.28 34.17
CA GLU A 144 -2.25 -13.67 35.53
C GLU A 144 -2.02 -12.45 36.45
N GLU A 145 -2.31 -12.60 37.72
CA GLU A 145 -2.04 -11.61 38.76
C GLU A 145 -0.50 -11.42 38.91
N GLY A 146 -0.04 -10.19 38.92
CA GLY A 146 1.38 -9.85 38.94
C GLY A 146 2.09 -9.91 37.59
N SER A 147 1.38 -10.17 36.48
CA SER A 147 1.95 -10.20 35.14
C SER A 147 2.32 -8.81 34.62
N TYR A 148 3.20 -8.75 33.61
CA TYR A 148 3.58 -7.50 32.98
C TYR A 148 2.37 -6.76 32.32
N ALA A 149 1.38 -7.51 31.86
CA ALA A 149 0.19 -6.96 31.19
C ALA A 149 -0.83 -6.39 32.17
N GLU A 150 -0.84 -6.82 33.45
CA GLU A 150 -1.81 -6.38 34.44
C GLU A 150 -1.74 -4.87 34.70
N GLY A 151 -2.90 -4.22 34.74
CA GLY A 151 -3.02 -2.78 34.98
C GLY A 151 -2.49 -1.90 33.85
N ARG A 152 -2.17 -2.46 32.69
CA ARG A 152 -1.67 -1.70 31.53
C ARG A 152 -2.71 -1.65 30.43
N SER A 153 -2.65 -0.58 29.63
CA SER A 153 -3.46 -0.49 28.42
C SER A 153 -2.87 -1.36 27.31
N ILE A 154 -3.71 -1.92 26.44
CA ILE A 154 -3.28 -2.79 25.34
C ILE A 154 -2.17 -2.14 24.49
N ARG A 155 -2.26 -0.86 24.21
CA ARG A 155 -1.21 -0.14 23.43
C ARG A 155 0.12 0.05 24.17
N SER A 156 0.13 -0.07 25.49
CA SER A 156 1.35 0.09 26.30
C SER A 156 2.07 -1.25 26.58
N VAL A 157 1.45 -2.35 26.22
CA VAL A 157 2.04 -3.69 26.28
C VAL A 157 2.81 -3.97 25.00
N LEU A 158 3.99 -4.54 25.14
CA LEU A 158 4.88 -4.86 24.00
C LEU A 158 4.45 -6.20 23.37
N TRP A 159 3.50 -6.14 22.45
CA TRP A 159 3.01 -7.33 21.76
C TRP A 159 3.98 -7.79 20.66
N PRO A 160 3.93 -9.09 20.27
CA PRO A 160 4.67 -9.58 19.11
C PRO A 160 4.35 -8.79 17.84
N ALA A 161 5.37 -8.50 17.05
CA ALA A 161 5.22 -7.73 15.82
C ALA A 161 4.27 -8.43 14.82
N GLY A 162 3.37 -7.66 14.24
CA GLY A 162 2.40 -8.17 13.25
C GLY A 162 1.18 -8.87 13.85
N GLY A 163 1.00 -8.82 15.18
CA GLY A 163 -0.17 -9.35 15.84
C GLY A 163 -1.02 -8.27 16.51
N MET A 164 -2.23 -8.64 16.87
CA MET A 164 -3.18 -7.75 17.55
C MET A 164 -4.08 -8.53 18.51
N VAL A 165 -4.53 -7.85 19.56
CA VAL A 165 -5.59 -8.36 20.44
C VAL A 165 -6.93 -8.12 19.75
N THR A 166 -7.64 -9.19 19.40
CA THR A 166 -8.90 -9.11 18.66
C THR A 166 -10.11 -9.15 19.56
N GLU A 167 -10.01 -9.82 20.72
CA GLU A 167 -11.11 -9.96 21.67
C GLU A 167 -10.56 -9.96 23.11
N VAL A 168 -11.31 -9.34 24.00
CA VAL A 168 -11.09 -9.46 25.45
C VAL A 168 -12.37 -10.00 26.07
N THR A 169 -12.22 -11.07 26.86
CA THR A 169 -13.29 -11.60 27.72
C THR A 169 -12.95 -11.21 29.15
N ALA A 170 -13.70 -10.28 29.72
CA ALA A 170 -13.51 -9.85 31.08
C ALA A 170 -13.86 -10.96 32.08
N ARG A 171 -13.42 -10.84 33.34
CA ARG A 171 -13.66 -11.82 34.40
C ARG A 171 -15.14 -12.10 34.66
N ASP A 172 -16.01 -11.14 34.35
CA ASP A 172 -17.48 -11.29 34.46
C ASP A 172 -18.12 -12.07 33.30
N GLY A 173 -17.31 -12.50 32.30
CA GLY A 173 -17.74 -13.21 31.10
C GLY A 173 -18.18 -12.31 29.94
N SER A 174 -18.14 -11.00 30.10
CA SER A 174 -18.43 -10.07 29.00
C SER A 174 -17.32 -10.10 27.93
N ARG A 175 -17.73 -10.17 26.65
CA ARG A 175 -16.83 -10.19 25.52
C ARG A 175 -16.96 -8.91 24.72
N PHE A 176 -15.84 -8.31 24.37
CA PHE A 176 -15.82 -7.10 23.54
C PHE A 176 -14.54 -7.00 22.72
N VAL A 177 -14.62 -6.24 21.63
CA VAL A 177 -13.45 -5.88 20.81
C VAL A 177 -12.75 -4.72 21.52
N PRO A 178 -11.49 -4.90 21.95
CA PRO A 178 -10.82 -3.86 22.73
C PRO A 178 -10.28 -2.75 21.85
N GLY A 179 -10.20 -1.55 22.42
CA GLY A 179 -9.41 -0.45 21.86
C GLY A 179 -8.00 -0.41 22.44
N GLY A 180 -7.10 0.37 21.84
CA GLY A 180 -5.74 0.51 22.35
C GLY A 180 -5.64 1.08 23.78
N SER A 181 -6.66 1.78 24.27
CA SER A 181 -6.77 2.33 25.62
C SER A 181 -7.41 1.38 26.64
N THR A 182 -7.90 0.21 26.20
CA THR A 182 -8.50 -0.79 27.09
C THR A 182 -7.46 -1.28 28.09
N MET A 183 -7.80 -1.23 29.39
CA MET A 183 -6.95 -1.73 30.46
C MET A 183 -7.16 -3.23 30.61
N LEU A 184 -6.08 -3.96 30.85
CA LEU A 184 -6.10 -5.40 31.12
C LEU A 184 -6.04 -5.63 32.62
N ASN A 185 -6.94 -6.47 33.14
CA ASN A 185 -6.97 -6.82 34.55
C ASN A 185 -6.65 -8.31 34.73
N ALA A 186 -6.20 -8.67 35.90
CA ALA A 186 -6.01 -10.09 36.27
C ALA A 186 -7.30 -10.87 36.11
N GLY A 187 -7.23 -12.02 35.43
CA GLY A 187 -8.37 -12.89 35.14
C GLY A 187 -9.08 -12.56 33.81
N ASP A 188 -8.68 -11.50 33.10
CA ASP A 188 -9.18 -11.25 31.76
C ASP A 188 -8.55 -12.26 30.78
N LYS A 189 -9.37 -12.79 29.85
CA LYS A 189 -8.90 -13.64 28.76
C LYS A 189 -8.76 -12.81 27.50
N ILE A 190 -7.57 -12.80 26.92
CA ILE A 190 -7.26 -12.08 25.70
C ILE A 190 -7.09 -13.06 24.54
N THR A 191 -7.73 -12.78 23.42
CA THR A 191 -7.51 -13.49 22.16
C THR A 191 -6.57 -12.65 21.30
N PHE A 192 -5.38 -13.19 21.07
CA PHE A 192 -4.34 -12.56 20.27
C PHE A 192 -4.20 -13.27 18.94
N GLU A 193 -4.27 -12.51 17.84
CA GLU A 193 -4.05 -13.01 16.49
C GLU A 193 -2.73 -12.50 15.93
N CYS A 194 -1.95 -13.41 15.38
CA CYS A 194 -0.67 -13.11 14.73
C CYS A 194 -0.40 -14.10 13.59
N VAL A 195 0.43 -13.69 12.65
CA VAL A 195 0.98 -14.60 11.64
C VAL A 195 2.21 -15.28 12.23
N ALA A 196 2.09 -16.55 12.60
CA ALA A 196 3.15 -17.32 13.25
C ALA A 196 3.35 -18.68 12.60
N VAL A 197 4.56 -19.22 12.70
CA VAL A 197 4.92 -20.55 12.19
C VAL A 197 4.36 -21.64 13.10
N SER A 198 4.42 -21.43 14.41
CA SER A 198 3.96 -22.36 15.44
C SER A 198 3.08 -21.68 16.48
N GLU A 199 2.01 -22.38 16.88
CA GLU A 199 1.14 -21.96 17.98
C GLU A 199 1.84 -22.03 19.34
N GLU A 200 2.74 -23.02 19.52
CA GLU A 200 3.54 -23.17 20.73
C GLU A 200 4.52 -22.00 20.93
N GLU A 201 5.20 -21.58 19.86
CA GLU A 201 6.12 -20.46 19.92
C GLU A 201 5.38 -19.17 20.28
N LEU A 202 4.21 -18.95 19.68
CA LEU A 202 3.35 -17.82 20.01
C LEU A 202 2.86 -17.85 21.46
N LYS A 203 2.42 -19.02 21.96
CA LYS A 203 2.01 -19.20 23.36
C LYS A 203 3.17 -18.93 24.33
N ASN A 204 4.35 -19.44 24.05
CA ASN A 204 5.53 -19.22 24.90
C ASN A 204 5.86 -17.73 24.98
N TYR A 205 5.89 -17.02 23.85
CA TYR A 205 6.16 -15.59 23.84
C TYR A 205 5.08 -14.78 24.59
N LEU A 206 3.82 -15.12 24.39
CA LEU A 206 2.72 -14.45 25.07
C LEU A 206 2.70 -14.77 26.58
N SER A 207 3.11 -15.97 26.99
CA SER A 207 3.18 -16.32 28.40
C SER A 207 4.17 -15.46 29.19
N GLU A 208 5.28 -15.02 28.57
CA GLU A 208 6.21 -14.09 29.18
C GLU A 208 5.58 -12.72 29.51
N ILE A 209 4.56 -12.34 28.75
CA ILE A 209 3.86 -11.03 28.87
C ILE A 209 2.73 -11.11 29.92
N VAL A 210 1.98 -12.23 29.93
CA VAL A 210 0.73 -12.36 30.69
C VAL A 210 0.85 -13.24 31.91
N SER A 211 1.95 -14.00 32.09
CA SER A 211 2.21 -14.79 33.28
C SER A 211 3.04 -14.03 34.31
N ALA A 212 2.84 -14.32 35.56
CA ALA A 212 3.65 -13.75 36.63
C ALA A 212 5.11 -14.22 36.52
N PRO A 213 6.10 -13.35 36.77
CA PRO A 213 7.49 -13.75 36.81
C PRO A 213 7.70 -14.81 37.89
N ARG A 214 8.28 -15.95 37.51
CA ARG A 214 8.62 -17.04 38.43
C ARG A 214 9.77 -16.66 39.34
#